data_cfd7757fe1998fd9c58fe7252a27de1f
#
_entry.id   cfd7757fe1998fd9c58fe7252a27de1f
#
_cell.length_a   1.000
_cell.length_b   1.000
_cell.length_c   1.000
_cell.angle_alpha   90.00
_cell.angle_beta   90.00
_cell.angle_gamma   90.00
#
_symmetry.space_group_name_H-M   'P 1'
#
loop_
_entity.id
_entity.type
_entity.pdbx_description
1 polymer ?
#
loop_
_entity_poly.entity_id
_entity_poly.type
_entity_poly.pdbx_seq_one_letter_code
_entity_poly.pdbx_strand_id
1 'polypeptide(L)'
;MSLDLFAVLLGGATALLPVFARDILHAGPVGLGLLRSAPAVGALATSVFLAHYPLERRIGSTLFRSVIVFGVATVAFGLSTNFILSIVALTVLGAADVVSMVIRVSLAQIRTPDAMRGRVSAVHSLFTGTSNQLGAFESGLAAALLGAVPAVLLGGLGTVAVAGLWMFIFPELRRLGRFEE
;
A
#
# COMPACT_ATOMS: atom_id res chain seq x y z
N MET A 1 -10.46 4.78 7.26
CA MET A 1 -9.47 5.88 7.15
C MET A 1 -8.26 5.67 8.06
N SER A 2 -8.40 5.29 9.35
CA SER A 2 -7.25 5.05 10.24
C SER A 2 -6.32 3.93 9.77
N LEU A 3 -6.85 2.79 9.33
CA LEU A 3 -6.05 1.68 8.78
C LEU A 3 -5.17 2.13 7.60
N ASP A 4 -5.72 2.96 6.73
CA ASP A 4 -5.03 3.54 5.57
C ASP A 4 -3.90 4.48 5.98
N LEU A 5 -4.19 5.36 6.92
CA LEU A 5 -3.21 6.30 7.45
C LEU A 5 -1.96 5.56 7.95
N PHE A 6 -2.15 4.53 8.76
CA PHE A 6 -1.04 3.77 9.32
C PHE A 6 -0.35 2.87 8.28
N ALA A 7 -1.10 2.25 7.36
CA ALA A 7 -0.51 1.42 6.31
C ALA A 7 0.34 2.25 5.34
N VAL A 8 -0.13 3.44 4.98
CA VAL A 8 0.60 4.37 4.09
C VAL A 8 1.77 5.03 4.82
N LEU A 9 1.58 5.44 6.08
CA LEU A 9 2.63 6.03 6.90
C LEU A 9 3.81 5.07 7.04
N LEU A 10 3.55 3.80 7.30
CA LEU A 10 4.57 2.76 7.47
C LEU A 10 5.05 2.19 6.11
N GLY A 11 4.29 2.37 5.04
CA GLY A 11 4.55 1.80 3.72
C GLY A 11 5.53 2.58 2.83
N GLY A 12 6.31 3.53 3.37
CA GLY A 12 7.18 4.43 2.61
C GLY A 12 8.38 3.80 1.88
N ALA A 13 8.36 2.49 1.62
CA ALA A 13 9.42 1.77 0.90
C ALA A 13 9.77 2.39 -0.46
N THR A 14 8.78 2.97 -1.15
CA THR A 14 8.99 3.63 -2.46
C THR A 14 9.87 4.88 -2.38
N ALA A 15 9.91 5.57 -1.25
CA ALA A 15 10.78 6.71 -1.02
C ALA A 15 12.27 6.29 -0.97
N LEU A 16 12.55 5.05 -0.58
CA LEU A 16 13.91 4.51 -0.46
C LEU A 16 14.42 3.80 -1.71
N LEU A 17 13.60 3.72 -2.78
CA LEU A 17 13.99 3.09 -4.06
C LEU A 17 15.32 3.62 -4.62
N PRO A 18 15.64 4.93 -4.57
CA PRO A 18 16.93 5.40 -5.04
C PRO A 18 18.13 4.80 -4.29
N VAL A 19 18.00 4.64 -2.97
CA VAL A 19 19.04 4.05 -2.11
C VAL A 19 19.20 2.57 -2.45
N PHE A 20 18.08 1.83 -2.55
CA PHE A 20 18.10 0.41 -2.93
C PHE A 20 18.70 0.19 -4.32
N ALA A 21 18.31 1.00 -5.31
CA ALA A 21 18.82 0.86 -6.67
C ALA A 21 20.32 1.13 -6.76
N ARG A 22 20.84 2.09 -5.98
CA ARG A 22 22.24 2.49 -6.01
C ARG A 22 23.11 1.55 -5.17
N ASP A 23 22.76 1.33 -3.90
CA ASP A 23 23.68 0.81 -2.89
C ASP A 23 23.48 -0.70 -2.65
N ILE A 24 22.31 -1.26 -2.99
CA ILE A 24 21.96 -2.66 -2.72
C ILE A 24 21.88 -3.46 -4.02
N LEU A 25 21.15 -2.96 -5.00
CA LEU A 25 20.90 -3.66 -6.27
C LEU A 25 21.88 -3.31 -7.37
N HIS A 26 22.67 -2.23 -7.19
CA HIS A 26 23.63 -1.70 -8.18
C HIS A 26 23.05 -1.60 -9.60
N ALA A 27 21.76 -1.22 -9.70
CA ALA A 27 20.99 -1.33 -10.93
C ALA A 27 21.09 -0.11 -11.86
N GLY A 28 21.76 0.94 -11.43
CA GLY A 28 21.94 2.18 -12.21
C GLY A 28 20.63 2.96 -12.45
N PRO A 29 20.68 4.05 -13.26
CA PRO A 29 19.50 4.91 -13.48
C PRO A 29 18.33 4.21 -14.18
N VAL A 30 18.62 3.33 -15.14
CA VAL A 30 17.60 2.54 -15.86
C VAL A 30 16.90 1.57 -14.90
N GLY A 31 17.68 0.90 -14.05
CA GLY A 31 17.15 0.00 -13.03
C GLY A 31 16.26 0.72 -12.02
N LEU A 32 16.63 1.93 -11.60
CA LEU A 32 15.78 2.77 -10.76
C LEU A 32 14.46 3.12 -11.46
N GLY A 33 14.48 3.43 -12.76
CA GLY A 33 13.27 3.66 -13.54
C GLY A 33 12.35 2.45 -13.57
N LEU A 34 12.91 1.24 -13.78
CA LEU A 34 12.15 -0.02 -13.77
C LEU A 34 11.57 -0.32 -12.38
N LEU A 35 12.34 -0.14 -11.31
CA LEU A 35 11.84 -0.31 -9.94
C LEU A 35 10.71 0.66 -9.61
N ARG A 36 10.79 1.92 -10.06
CA ARG A 36 9.72 2.92 -9.87
C ARG A 36 8.47 2.61 -10.68
N SER A 37 8.60 2.00 -11.85
CA SER A 37 7.45 1.63 -12.69
C SER A 37 6.78 0.34 -12.24
N ALA A 38 7.47 -0.54 -11.53
CA ALA A 38 6.96 -1.85 -11.12
C ALA A 38 5.64 -1.79 -10.32
N PRO A 39 5.48 -0.91 -9.29
CA PRO A 39 4.19 -0.77 -8.60
C PRO A 39 3.07 -0.30 -9.54
N ALA A 40 3.37 0.60 -10.47
CA ALA A 40 2.38 1.11 -11.43
C ALA A 40 1.92 0.01 -12.40
N VAL A 41 2.81 -0.88 -12.83
CA VAL A 41 2.45 -2.05 -13.66
C VAL A 41 1.53 -2.99 -12.89
N GLY A 42 1.83 -3.29 -11.62
CA GLY A 42 0.96 -4.09 -10.75
C GLY A 42 -0.41 -3.46 -10.55
N ALA A 43 -0.42 -2.14 -10.28
CA ALA A 43 -1.62 -1.35 -10.13
C ALA A 43 -2.50 -1.38 -11.40
N LEU A 44 -1.91 -1.17 -12.56
CA LEU A 44 -2.62 -1.19 -13.84
C LEU A 44 -3.21 -2.57 -14.14
N ALA A 45 -2.41 -3.64 -14.02
CA ALA A 45 -2.88 -4.99 -14.26
C ALA A 45 -4.06 -5.35 -13.34
N THR A 46 -3.96 -5.00 -12.05
CA THR A 46 -5.04 -5.23 -11.09
C THR A 46 -6.27 -4.37 -11.37
N SER A 47 -6.11 -3.12 -11.78
CA SER A 47 -7.24 -2.25 -12.15
C SER A 47 -8.01 -2.80 -13.34
N VAL A 48 -7.31 -3.28 -14.39
CA VAL A 48 -7.91 -3.93 -15.55
C VAL A 48 -8.64 -5.21 -15.13
N PHE A 49 -8.01 -6.03 -14.27
CA PHE A 49 -8.64 -7.24 -13.74
C PHE A 49 -9.94 -6.93 -12.97
N LEU A 50 -9.91 -5.95 -12.07
CA LEU A 50 -11.07 -5.53 -11.29
C LEU A 50 -12.19 -4.90 -12.13
N ALA A 51 -11.85 -4.27 -13.26
CA ALA A 51 -12.84 -3.75 -14.20
C ALA A 51 -13.64 -4.87 -14.89
N HIS A 52 -13.03 -6.04 -15.11
CA HIS A 52 -13.70 -7.21 -15.70
C HIS A 52 -14.34 -8.12 -14.62
N TYR A 53 -13.74 -8.17 -13.45
CA TYR A 53 -14.19 -9.02 -12.32
C TYR A 53 -14.40 -8.16 -11.06
N PRO A 54 -15.53 -7.46 -10.95
CA PRO A 54 -15.78 -6.58 -9.80
C PRO A 54 -15.84 -7.36 -8.48
N LEU A 55 -15.36 -6.72 -7.43
CA LEU A 55 -15.37 -7.28 -6.08
C LEU A 55 -16.80 -7.17 -5.51
N GLU A 56 -17.57 -8.25 -5.57
CA GLU A 56 -18.96 -8.26 -5.06
C GLU A 56 -19.09 -8.89 -3.67
N ARG A 57 -18.14 -9.71 -3.26
CA ARG A 57 -18.24 -10.53 -2.03
C ARG A 57 -17.00 -10.46 -1.17
N ARG A 58 -17.19 -10.61 0.16
CA ARG A 58 -16.12 -10.67 1.17
C ARG A 58 -15.18 -9.46 1.16
N ILE A 59 -15.75 -8.28 1.00
CA ILE A 59 -15.01 -7.02 0.82
C ILE A 59 -14.07 -6.75 1.99
N GLY A 60 -14.56 -6.94 3.24
CA GLY A 60 -13.74 -6.74 4.43
C GLY A 60 -12.54 -7.67 4.50
N SER A 61 -12.72 -8.98 4.23
CA SER A 61 -11.61 -9.93 4.25
C SER A 61 -10.60 -9.68 3.12
N THR A 62 -11.07 -9.21 1.97
CA THR A 62 -10.21 -8.87 0.83
C THR A 62 -9.36 -7.64 1.15
N LEU A 63 -9.94 -6.62 1.80
CA LEU A 63 -9.22 -5.45 2.27
C LEU A 63 -8.06 -5.82 3.19
N PHE A 64 -8.31 -6.62 4.22
CA PHE A 64 -7.26 -7.03 5.15
C PHE A 64 -6.18 -7.89 4.48
N ARG A 65 -6.59 -8.82 3.60
CA ARG A 65 -5.63 -9.63 2.83
C ARG A 65 -4.75 -8.77 1.94
N SER A 66 -5.30 -7.78 1.25
CA SER A 66 -4.50 -6.88 0.41
C SER A 66 -3.48 -6.07 1.24
N VAL A 67 -3.86 -5.56 2.41
CA VAL A 67 -2.91 -4.85 3.29
C VAL A 67 -1.82 -5.78 3.82
N ILE A 68 -2.14 -7.03 4.16
CA ILE A 68 -1.14 -8.02 4.58
C ILE A 68 -0.19 -8.35 3.41
N VAL A 69 -0.73 -8.59 2.21
CA VAL A 69 0.08 -8.86 1.00
C VAL A 69 1.00 -7.67 0.70
N PHE A 70 0.50 -6.44 0.82
CA PHE A 70 1.29 -5.23 0.70
C PHE A 70 2.47 -5.21 1.69
N GLY A 71 2.22 -5.46 2.97
CA GLY A 71 3.26 -5.48 4.00
C GLY A 71 4.28 -6.61 3.78
N VAL A 72 3.83 -7.81 3.42
CA VAL A 72 4.71 -8.94 3.10
C VAL A 72 5.56 -8.65 1.86
N ALA A 73 4.98 -8.07 0.82
CA ALA A 73 5.70 -7.67 -0.38
C ALA A 73 6.76 -6.59 -0.07
N THR A 74 6.44 -5.65 0.84
CA THR A 74 7.39 -4.64 1.34
C THR A 74 8.57 -5.31 2.06
N VAL A 75 8.31 -6.28 2.94
CA VAL A 75 9.37 -7.05 3.62
C VAL A 75 10.21 -7.83 2.62
N ALA A 76 9.57 -8.52 1.65
CA ALA A 76 10.27 -9.26 0.60
C ALA A 76 11.17 -8.35 -0.24
N PHE A 77 10.70 -7.15 -0.59
CA PHE A 77 11.51 -6.13 -1.25
C PHE A 77 12.69 -5.69 -0.38
N GLY A 78 12.47 -5.41 0.91
CA GLY A 78 13.51 -4.97 1.85
C GLY A 78 14.63 -5.99 2.07
N LEU A 79 14.32 -7.29 1.98
CA LEU A 79 15.29 -8.39 2.08
C LEU A 79 15.93 -8.76 0.74
N SER A 80 15.39 -8.24 -0.37
CA SER A 80 15.83 -8.66 -1.69
C SER A 80 17.15 -7.99 -2.09
N THR A 81 18.12 -8.81 -2.45
CA THR A 81 19.36 -8.40 -3.13
C THR A 81 19.32 -8.73 -4.63
N ASN A 82 18.23 -9.34 -5.11
CA ASN A 82 18.03 -9.69 -6.50
C ASN A 82 17.09 -8.71 -7.19
N PHE A 83 17.53 -8.15 -8.32
CA PHE A 83 16.78 -7.13 -9.06
C PHE A 83 15.41 -7.63 -9.54
N ILE A 84 15.33 -8.87 -10.05
CA ILE A 84 14.08 -9.46 -10.56
C ILE A 84 13.11 -9.68 -9.41
N LEU A 85 13.58 -10.22 -8.27
CA LEU A 85 12.74 -10.41 -7.08
C LEU A 85 12.22 -9.08 -6.56
N SER A 86 13.04 -8.04 -6.58
CA SER A 86 12.63 -6.68 -6.19
C SER A 86 11.52 -6.13 -7.09
N ILE A 87 11.62 -6.30 -8.41
CA ILE A 87 10.58 -5.91 -9.36
C ILE A 87 9.28 -6.67 -9.08
N VAL A 88 9.36 -8.00 -8.91
CA VAL A 88 8.17 -8.82 -8.61
C VAL A 88 7.52 -8.39 -7.31
N ALA A 89 8.30 -8.20 -6.25
CA ALA A 89 7.80 -7.74 -4.96
C ALA A 89 7.10 -6.38 -5.06
N LEU A 90 7.71 -5.41 -5.76
CA LEU A 90 7.12 -4.09 -5.98
C LEU A 90 5.86 -4.14 -6.86
N THR A 91 5.82 -5.02 -7.85
CA THR A 91 4.62 -5.23 -8.68
C THR A 91 3.47 -5.78 -7.84
N VAL A 92 3.73 -6.79 -6.99
CA VAL A 92 2.73 -7.34 -6.05
C VAL A 92 2.28 -6.30 -5.04
N LEU A 93 3.20 -5.47 -4.54
CA LEU A 93 2.90 -4.35 -3.65
C LEU A 93 1.91 -3.38 -4.30
N GLY A 94 2.18 -2.94 -5.53
CA GLY A 94 1.29 -2.03 -6.26
C GLY A 94 -0.08 -2.66 -6.57
N ALA A 95 -0.12 -3.95 -6.90
CA ALA A 95 -1.36 -4.71 -7.10
C ALA A 95 -2.20 -4.74 -5.82
N ALA A 96 -1.60 -5.03 -4.68
CA ALA A 96 -2.25 -5.10 -3.38
C ALA A 96 -2.77 -3.73 -2.92
N ASP A 97 -2.01 -2.66 -3.19
CA ASP A 97 -2.38 -1.29 -2.86
C ASP A 97 -3.67 -0.86 -3.59
N VAL A 98 -3.75 -1.12 -4.91
CA VAL A 98 -4.95 -0.80 -5.70
C VAL A 98 -6.18 -1.54 -5.19
N VAL A 99 -6.08 -2.83 -4.84
CA VAL A 99 -7.22 -3.56 -4.27
C VAL A 99 -7.72 -2.88 -3.00
N SER A 100 -6.81 -2.53 -2.09
CA SER A 100 -7.19 -1.86 -0.84
C SER A 100 -7.76 -0.46 -1.09
N MET A 101 -7.18 0.30 -2.03
CA MET A 101 -7.63 1.63 -2.42
C MET A 101 -9.05 1.60 -3.00
N VAL A 102 -9.32 0.71 -3.97
CA VAL A 102 -10.64 0.57 -4.60
C VAL A 102 -11.71 0.27 -3.55
N ILE A 103 -11.46 -0.67 -2.65
CA ILE A 103 -12.42 -1.03 -1.59
C ILE A 103 -12.70 0.18 -0.68
N ARG A 104 -11.66 0.90 -0.24
CA ARG A 104 -11.81 2.06 0.66
C ARG A 104 -12.56 3.21 0.01
N VAL A 105 -12.22 3.53 -1.23
CA VAL A 105 -12.87 4.61 -1.99
C VAL A 105 -14.33 4.25 -2.26
N SER A 106 -14.63 3.01 -2.67
CA SER A 106 -16.00 2.55 -2.91
C SER A 106 -16.84 2.61 -1.64
N LEU A 107 -16.34 2.10 -0.51
CA LEU A 107 -17.04 2.18 0.77
C LEU A 107 -17.29 3.63 1.22
N ALA A 108 -16.33 4.52 1.01
CA ALA A 108 -16.49 5.94 1.34
C ALA A 108 -17.57 6.60 0.46
N GLN A 109 -17.60 6.29 -0.83
CA GLN A 109 -18.57 6.86 -1.76
C GLN A 109 -20.00 6.34 -1.51
N ILE A 110 -20.17 5.05 -1.25
CA ILE A 110 -21.50 4.45 -1.01
C ILE A 110 -22.12 4.98 0.29
N ARG A 111 -21.30 5.19 1.33
CA ARG A 111 -21.76 5.70 2.63
C ARG A 111 -21.90 7.21 2.70
N THR A 112 -21.58 7.93 1.64
CA THR A 112 -21.62 9.39 1.61
C THR A 112 -22.80 9.88 0.77
N PRO A 113 -23.72 10.72 1.32
CA PRO A 113 -24.79 11.35 0.55
C PRO A 113 -24.24 12.16 -0.64
N ASP A 114 -24.95 12.16 -1.75
CA ASP A 114 -24.51 12.80 -3.01
C ASP A 114 -24.08 14.26 -2.85
N ALA A 115 -24.81 15.02 -2.04
CA ALA A 115 -24.51 16.43 -1.76
C ALA A 115 -23.15 16.65 -1.07
N MET A 116 -22.56 15.61 -0.44
CA MET A 116 -21.32 15.71 0.33
C MET A 116 -20.15 14.96 -0.33
N ARG A 117 -20.36 14.19 -1.41
CA ARG A 117 -19.32 13.34 -2.04
C ARG A 117 -18.08 14.14 -2.43
N GLY A 118 -18.25 15.33 -3.03
CA GLY A 118 -17.11 16.18 -3.41
C GLY A 118 -16.27 16.62 -2.20
N ARG A 119 -16.92 17.02 -1.10
CA ARG A 119 -16.25 17.45 0.12
C ARG A 119 -15.49 16.29 0.79
N VAL A 120 -16.12 15.13 0.88
CA VAL A 120 -15.50 13.92 1.45
C VAL A 120 -14.32 13.47 0.59
N SER A 121 -14.44 13.50 -0.75
CA SER A 121 -13.34 13.18 -1.65
C SER A 121 -12.16 14.14 -1.51
N ALA A 122 -12.42 15.45 -1.39
CA ALA A 122 -11.38 16.45 -1.18
C ALA A 122 -10.62 16.21 0.13
N VAL A 123 -11.33 15.97 1.22
CA VAL A 123 -10.74 15.63 2.54
C VAL A 123 -9.93 14.34 2.44
N HIS A 124 -10.47 13.30 1.78
CA HIS A 124 -9.76 12.04 1.58
C HIS A 124 -8.44 12.24 0.82
N SER A 125 -8.46 13.02 -0.27
CA SER A 125 -7.26 13.31 -1.06
C SER A 125 -6.20 14.07 -0.27
N LEU A 126 -6.62 15.05 0.56
CA LEU A 126 -5.72 15.77 1.47
C LEU A 126 -5.08 14.82 2.49
N PHE A 127 -5.88 13.97 3.13
CA PHE A 127 -5.36 13.00 4.10
C PHE A 127 -4.40 12.02 3.46
N THR A 128 -4.74 11.45 2.30
CA THR A 128 -3.87 10.50 1.60
C THR A 128 -2.57 11.18 1.14
N GLY A 129 -2.66 12.39 0.58
CA GLY A 129 -1.49 13.15 0.16
C GLY A 129 -0.55 13.48 1.33
N THR A 130 -1.11 13.96 2.45
CA THR A 130 -0.34 14.26 3.65
C THR A 130 0.28 13.00 4.25
N SER A 131 -0.46 11.88 4.31
CA SER A 131 0.06 10.60 4.81
C SER A 131 1.21 10.08 3.97
N ASN A 132 1.13 10.20 2.63
CA ASN A 132 2.21 9.81 1.74
C ASN A 132 3.48 10.65 1.99
N GLN A 133 3.34 11.96 2.18
CA GLN A 133 4.50 12.85 2.45
C GLN A 133 5.10 12.57 3.83
N LEU A 134 4.27 12.38 4.84
CA LEU A 134 4.74 12.03 6.18
C LEU A 134 5.42 10.65 6.19
N GLY A 135 4.84 9.66 5.51
CA GLY A 135 5.44 8.32 5.37
C GLY A 135 6.78 8.36 4.64
N ALA A 136 6.90 9.16 3.59
CA ALA A 136 8.18 9.35 2.89
C ALA A 136 9.23 10.02 3.80
N PHE A 137 8.83 11.02 4.59
CA PHE A 137 9.70 11.69 5.55
C PHE A 137 10.15 10.73 6.67
N GLU A 138 9.19 9.99 7.27
CA GLU A 138 9.47 9.00 8.32
C GLU A 138 10.43 7.92 7.82
N SER A 139 10.15 7.36 6.63
CA SER A 139 11.00 6.35 6.02
C SER A 139 12.41 6.88 5.72
N GLY A 140 12.53 8.11 5.27
CA GLY A 140 13.81 8.78 5.07
C GLY A 140 14.58 8.97 6.38
N LEU A 141 13.91 9.40 7.43
CA LEU A 141 14.50 9.57 8.77
C LEU A 141 14.91 8.22 9.36
N ALA A 142 14.05 7.21 9.30
CA ALA A 142 14.35 5.86 9.74
C ALA A 142 15.56 5.28 8.99
N ALA A 143 15.64 5.50 7.67
CA ALA A 143 16.76 5.06 6.86
C ALA A 143 18.08 5.79 7.21
N ALA A 144 18.01 7.07 7.57
CA ALA A 144 19.18 7.82 8.02
C ALA A 144 19.72 7.33 9.37
N LEU A 145 18.86 6.89 10.27
CA LEU A 145 19.22 6.44 11.61
C LEU A 145 19.58 4.94 11.66
N LEU A 146 18.84 4.10 10.96
CA LEU A 146 18.92 2.63 11.08
C LEU A 146 19.47 1.97 9.81
N GLY A 147 19.54 2.70 8.70
CA GLY A 147 19.84 2.17 7.38
C GLY A 147 18.56 1.84 6.57
N ALA A 148 18.72 1.76 5.24
CA ALA A 148 17.59 1.60 4.33
C ALA A 148 16.85 0.26 4.49
N VAL A 149 17.58 -0.85 4.66
CA VAL A 149 16.98 -2.19 4.81
C VAL A 149 16.16 -2.30 6.09
N PRO A 150 16.69 -1.98 7.30
CA PRO A 150 15.89 -2.00 8.52
C PRO A 150 14.68 -1.08 8.46
N ALA A 151 14.79 0.11 7.85
CA ALA A 151 13.67 1.03 7.71
C ALA A 151 12.52 0.43 6.90
N VAL A 152 12.81 -0.19 5.74
CA VAL A 152 11.79 -0.89 4.93
C VAL A 152 11.19 -2.09 5.67
N LEU A 153 12.00 -2.86 6.38
CA LEU A 153 11.52 -4.00 7.16
C LEU A 153 10.58 -3.57 8.28
N LEU A 154 10.94 -2.52 9.03
CA LEU A 154 10.08 -1.97 10.07
C LEU A 154 8.76 -1.46 9.50
N GLY A 155 8.79 -0.78 8.35
CA GLY A 155 7.60 -0.33 7.66
C GLY A 155 6.70 -1.48 7.23
N GLY A 156 7.26 -2.51 6.59
CA GLY A 156 6.51 -3.69 6.14
C GLY A 156 5.93 -4.50 7.30
N LEU A 157 6.72 -4.78 8.32
CA LEU A 157 6.28 -5.50 9.53
C LEU A 157 5.24 -4.68 10.31
N GLY A 158 5.44 -3.36 10.42
CA GLY A 158 4.48 -2.45 11.03
C GLY A 158 3.14 -2.47 10.31
N THR A 159 3.14 -2.45 8.97
CA THR A 159 1.91 -2.57 8.17
C THR A 159 1.18 -3.88 8.43
N VAL A 160 1.90 -5.02 8.49
CA VAL A 160 1.29 -6.32 8.81
C VAL A 160 0.75 -6.34 10.24
N ALA A 161 1.49 -5.80 11.19
CA ALA A 161 1.06 -5.72 12.60
C ALA A 161 -0.18 -4.87 12.78
N VAL A 162 -0.24 -3.71 12.12
CA VAL A 162 -1.42 -2.84 12.11
C VAL A 162 -2.61 -3.57 11.47
N ALA A 163 -2.44 -4.23 10.32
CA ALA A 163 -3.51 -5.00 9.70
C ALA A 163 -4.05 -6.10 10.63
N GLY A 164 -3.14 -6.82 11.30
CA GLY A 164 -3.50 -7.83 12.31
C GLY A 164 -4.27 -7.23 13.48
N LEU A 165 -3.76 -6.13 14.05
CA LEU A 165 -4.40 -5.44 15.18
C LEU A 165 -5.81 -4.95 14.82
N TRP A 166 -5.97 -4.32 13.65
CA TRP A 166 -7.27 -3.85 13.17
C TRP A 166 -8.27 -5.00 12.90
N MET A 167 -7.79 -6.18 12.49
CA MET A 167 -8.66 -7.38 12.40
C MET A 167 -9.26 -7.78 13.74
N PHE A 168 -8.54 -7.57 14.85
CA PHE A 168 -9.03 -7.89 16.20
C PHE A 168 -9.92 -6.78 16.76
N ILE A 169 -9.57 -5.51 16.53
CA ILE A 169 -10.31 -4.35 17.08
C ILE A 169 -11.64 -4.14 16.33
N PHE A 170 -11.67 -4.39 15.02
CA PHE A 170 -12.84 -4.16 14.17
C PHE A 170 -13.33 -5.44 13.48
N PRO A 171 -13.89 -6.42 14.23
CA PRO A 171 -14.41 -7.65 13.64
C PRO A 171 -15.59 -7.42 12.68
N GLU A 172 -16.31 -6.30 12.84
CA GLU A 172 -17.40 -5.90 11.94
C GLU A 172 -16.90 -5.59 10.53
N LEU A 173 -15.77 -4.90 10.39
CA LEU A 173 -15.15 -4.64 9.09
C LEU A 173 -14.74 -5.93 8.38
N ARG A 174 -14.30 -6.94 9.12
CA ARG A 174 -13.97 -8.26 8.55
C ARG A 174 -15.20 -9.00 8.05
N ARG A 175 -16.36 -8.80 8.68
CA ARG A 175 -17.64 -9.47 8.37
C ARG A 175 -18.41 -8.79 7.25
N LEU A 176 -17.98 -7.61 6.77
CA LEU A 176 -18.62 -6.94 5.63
C LEU A 176 -18.61 -7.89 4.42
N GLY A 177 -19.79 -8.39 4.08
CA GLY A 177 -20.00 -9.35 3.01
C GLY A 177 -20.11 -8.68 1.65
N ARG A 178 -20.87 -7.58 1.58
CA ARG A 178 -21.17 -6.82 0.35
C ARG A 178 -21.09 -5.32 0.60
N PHE A 179 -21.02 -4.55 -0.48
CA PHE A 179 -21.00 -3.07 -0.43
C PHE A 179 -22.32 -2.46 0.07
N GLU A 180 -23.42 -3.21 0.06
CA GLU A 180 -24.76 -2.75 0.40
C GLU A 180 -25.17 -3.05 1.87
N GLU A 181 -24.35 -3.72 2.65
CA GLU A 181 -24.52 -3.94 4.08
C GLU A 181 -23.77 -2.88 4.90
#